data_6f516eb4c6ecc8049876d01ba25d4149
#
_entry.id   6f516eb4c6ecc8049876d01ba25d4149
#
_cell.length_a   1.000
_cell.length_b   1.000
_cell.length_c   1.000
_cell.angle_alpha   90.00
_cell.angle_beta   90.00
_cell.angle_gamma   90.00
#
_symmetry.space_group_name_H-M   'P 1'
#
loop_
_entity.id
_entity.type
_entity.pdbx_description
1 polymer ?
#
loop_
_entity_poly.entity_id
_entity_poly.type
_entity_poly.pdbx_seq_one_letter_code
_entity_poly.pdbx_strand_id
1 'polypeptide(L)'
;MRTIVITGGAKGIGRCLVEYFASQGDAVYFIDMDADAVATVTEKLCAKQMNVYGFTGDIADEQVLQKFAARVIEETPQGIHCLINNACLMKGGVLSGCSYDDFLYVQRVGVAAPYLLSKLFMHHFVGVGSIVNLSSTRAFQSQSDTEAYTAAKGGITALT
;
A
#
# COMPACT_ATOMS: atom_id res chain seq x y z
N MET A 1 19.95 -4.82 -7.76
CA MET A 1 19.11 -4.02 -6.85
C MET A 1 17.77 -3.83 -7.53
N ARG A 2 16.69 -4.28 -6.90
CA ARG A 2 15.32 -4.08 -7.40
C ARG A 2 14.73 -2.84 -6.74
N THR A 3 13.66 -2.30 -7.31
CA THR A 3 12.86 -1.22 -6.73
C THR A 3 11.48 -1.76 -6.36
N ILE A 4 11.11 -1.67 -5.10
CA ILE A 4 9.87 -2.19 -4.54
C ILE A 4 9.03 -1.03 -4.01
N VAL A 5 7.76 -0.99 -4.37
CA VAL A 5 6.81 0.03 -3.90
C VAL A 5 5.77 -0.64 -3.01
N ILE A 6 5.53 -0.11 -1.80
CA ILE A 6 4.66 -0.74 -0.79
C ILE A 6 3.69 0.28 -0.20
N THR A 7 2.39 -0.04 -0.14
CA THR A 7 1.42 0.77 0.60
C THR A 7 1.22 0.22 2.02
N GLY A 8 1.03 1.13 3.01
CA GLY A 8 0.91 0.75 4.42
C GLY A 8 2.21 0.18 5.00
N GLY A 9 3.36 0.81 4.64
CA GLY A 9 4.68 0.26 4.93
C GLY A 9 5.24 0.58 6.32
N ALA A 10 4.55 1.39 7.14
CA ALA A 10 5.10 1.82 8.43
C ALA A 10 4.77 0.86 9.60
N LYS A 11 3.77 -0.02 9.45
CA LYS A 11 3.29 -0.91 10.52
C LYS A 11 2.99 -2.32 10.02
N GLY A 12 2.88 -3.27 10.95
CA GLY A 12 2.40 -4.63 10.71
C GLY A 12 3.12 -5.36 9.58
N ILE A 13 2.36 -5.99 8.70
CA ILE A 13 2.86 -6.76 7.54
C ILE A 13 3.66 -5.87 6.61
N GLY A 14 3.14 -4.67 6.29
CA GLY A 14 3.83 -3.74 5.39
C GLY A 14 5.22 -3.36 5.88
N ARG A 15 5.38 -3.08 7.18
CA ARG A 15 6.69 -2.81 7.77
C ARG A 15 7.63 -4.00 7.68
N CYS A 16 7.15 -5.21 7.94
CA CYS A 16 7.95 -6.42 7.78
C CYS A 16 8.43 -6.58 6.33
N LEU A 17 7.59 -6.27 5.35
CA LEU A 17 7.96 -6.30 3.93
C LEU A 17 9.02 -5.23 3.61
N VAL A 18 8.86 -3.99 4.12
CA VAL A 18 9.86 -2.92 3.97
C VAL A 18 11.21 -3.37 4.54
N GLU A 19 11.23 -3.85 5.79
CA GLU A 19 12.46 -4.32 6.45
C GLU A 19 13.09 -5.51 5.70
N TYR A 20 12.26 -6.45 5.20
CA TYR A 20 12.74 -7.62 4.46
C TYR A 20 13.42 -7.22 3.14
N PHE A 21 12.71 -6.49 2.26
CA PHE A 21 13.29 -6.12 0.97
C PHE A 21 14.50 -5.21 1.10
N ALA A 22 14.46 -4.25 2.03
CA ALA A 22 15.61 -3.40 2.32
C ALA A 22 16.83 -4.22 2.78
N SER A 23 16.63 -5.28 3.59
CA SER A 23 17.70 -6.17 4.03
C SER A 23 18.31 -7.02 2.91
N GLN A 24 17.57 -7.22 1.81
CA GLN A 24 18.07 -7.89 0.60
C GLN A 24 18.85 -6.92 -0.34
N GLY A 25 19.02 -5.67 0.06
CA GLY A 25 19.69 -4.65 -0.73
C GLY A 25 18.82 -3.99 -1.80
N ASP A 26 17.50 -4.18 -1.76
CA ASP A 26 16.55 -3.54 -2.67
C ASP A 26 16.28 -2.08 -2.25
N ALA A 27 15.93 -1.23 -3.21
CA ALA A 27 15.40 0.10 -2.95
C ALA A 27 13.90 -0.01 -2.65
N VAL A 28 13.46 0.48 -1.49
CA VAL A 28 12.07 0.34 -1.03
C VAL A 28 11.45 1.71 -0.86
N TYR A 29 10.42 1.98 -1.66
CA TYR A 29 9.56 3.16 -1.54
C TYR A 29 8.26 2.74 -0.84
N PHE A 30 7.90 3.42 0.23
CA PHE A 30 6.65 3.08 0.90
C PHE A 30 5.85 4.33 1.30
N ILE A 31 4.54 4.19 1.34
CA ILE A 31 3.61 5.22 1.81
C ILE A 31 2.79 4.70 2.98
N ASP A 32 2.60 5.54 3.98
CA ASP A 32 1.70 5.29 5.12
C ASP A 32 1.13 6.62 5.61
N MET A 33 -0.04 6.60 6.25
CA MET A 33 -0.67 7.80 6.78
C MET A 33 -0.09 8.25 8.13
N ASP A 34 0.58 7.38 8.86
CA ASP A 34 1.19 7.65 10.16
C ASP A 34 2.59 8.26 10.00
N ALA A 35 2.67 9.59 10.10
CA ALA A 35 3.90 10.36 9.89
C ALA A 35 5.04 9.93 10.84
N ASP A 36 4.75 9.72 12.12
CA ASP A 36 5.75 9.34 13.12
C ASP A 36 6.29 7.93 12.87
N ALA A 37 5.41 7.01 12.48
CA ALA A 37 5.81 5.66 12.12
C ALA A 37 6.64 5.64 10.82
N VAL A 38 6.28 6.46 9.81
CA VAL A 38 7.06 6.62 8.58
C VAL A 38 8.46 7.13 8.88
N ALA A 39 8.57 8.19 9.67
CA ALA A 39 9.87 8.76 10.09
C ALA A 39 10.71 7.71 10.82
N THR A 40 10.12 7.05 11.84
CA THR A 40 10.80 6.02 12.65
C THR A 40 11.38 4.89 11.79
N VAL A 41 10.57 4.35 10.86
CA VAL A 41 11.01 3.24 9.99
C VAL A 41 12.11 3.71 9.04
N THR A 42 11.93 4.87 8.43
CA THR A 42 12.90 5.43 7.47
C THR A 42 14.24 5.70 8.14
N GLU A 43 14.25 6.43 9.26
CA GLU A 43 15.47 6.76 10.01
C GLU A 43 16.22 5.50 10.48
N LYS A 44 15.47 4.54 11.07
CA LYS A 44 16.05 3.28 11.55
C LYS A 44 16.75 2.47 10.45
N LEU A 45 16.17 2.43 9.25
CA LEU A 45 16.71 1.62 8.16
C LEU A 45 17.80 2.38 7.38
N CYS A 46 17.66 3.69 7.19
CA CYS A 46 18.72 4.53 6.63
C CYS A 46 19.99 4.56 7.51
N ALA A 47 19.85 4.57 8.85
CA ALA A 47 20.98 4.45 9.76
C ALA A 47 21.79 3.13 9.59
N LYS A 48 21.15 2.11 9.01
CA LYS A 48 21.81 0.84 8.61
C LYS A 48 22.28 0.83 7.16
N GLN A 49 22.34 1.99 6.51
CA GLN A 49 22.71 2.17 5.10
C GLN A 49 21.82 1.39 4.11
N MET A 50 20.54 1.18 4.46
CA MET A 50 19.56 0.58 3.59
C MET A 50 18.86 1.65 2.73
N ASN A 51 18.50 1.30 1.50
CA ASN A 51 17.85 2.20 0.55
C ASN A 51 16.32 2.22 0.79
N VAL A 52 15.86 3.04 1.73
CA VAL A 52 14.46 3.13 2.12
C VAL A 52 13.96 4.57 2.05
N TYR A 53 12.82 4.76 1.42
CA TYR A 53 12.21 6.05 1.14
C TYR A 53 10.75 6.05 1.60
N GLY A 54 10.50 6.69 2.76
CA GLY A 54 9.16 6.84 3.31
C GLY A 54 8.43 8.06 2.76
N PHE A 55 7.15 7.91 2.53
CA PHE A 55 6.25 8.99 2.16
C PHE A 55 5.05 9.00 3.12
N THR A 56 4.72 10.16 3.68
CA THR A 56 3.55 10.31 4.54
C THR A 56 2.36 10.77 3.72
N GLY A 57 1.25 10.02 3.78
CA GLY A 57 0.03 10.41 3.10
C GLY A 57 -1.08 9.37 3.21
N ASP A 58 -2.31 9.85 3.09
CA ASP A 58 -3.50 9.01 3.07
C ASP A 58 -3.78 8.55 1.63
N ILE A 59 -3.71 7.26 1.39
CA ILE A 59 -3.95 6.68 0.07
C ILE A 59 -5.43 6.67 -0.36
N ALA A 60 -6.35 7.07 0.51
CA ALA A 60 -7.74 7.35 0.12
C ALA A 60 -7.86 8.64 -0.71
N ASP A 61 -6.83 9.49 -0.69
CA ASP A 61 -6.77 10.74 -1.47
C ASP A 61 -6.02 10.50 -2.80
N GLU A 62 -6.73 10.73 -3.90
CA GLU A 62 -6.19 10.57 -5.26
C GLU A 62 -4.96 11.47 -5.50
N GLN A 63 -4.98 12.72 -5.01
CA GLN A 63 -3.87 13.64 -5.22
C GLN A 63 -2.60 13.20 -4.47
N VAL A 64 -2.77 12.58 -3.29
CA VAL A 64 -1.66 12.00 -2.52
C VAL A 64 -1.05 10.85 -3.31
N LEU A 65 -1.87 9.96 -3.87
CA LEU A 65 -1.39 8.84 -4.70
C LEU A 65 -0.66 9.32 -5.96
N GLN A 66 -1.19 10.34 -6.64
CA GLN A 66 -0.55 10.93 -7.81
C GLN A 66 0.82 11.54 -7.47
N LYS A 67 0.93 12.29 -6.36
CA LYS A 67 2.19 12.86 -5.89
C LYS A 67 3.20 11.77 -5.49
N PHE A 68 2.74 10.74 -4.78
CA PHE A 68 3.58 9.61 -4.42
C PHE A 68 4.12 8.89 -5.65
N ALA A 69 3.25 8.54 -6.60
CA ALA A 69 3.66 7.86 -7.82
C ALA A 69 4.60 8.71 -8.67
N ALA A 70 4.32 10.02 -8.83
CA ALA A 70 5.17 10.93 -9.57
C ALA A 70 6.59 11.00 -8.96
N ARG A 71 6.69 11.09 -7.63
CA ARG A 71 7.98 11.09 -6.94
C ARG A 71 8.74 9.77 -7.16
N VAL A 72 8.07 8.63 -7.02
CA VAL A 72 8.71 7.33 -7.27
C VAL A 72 9.22 7.24 -8.72
N ILE A 73 8.40 7.66 -9.70
CA ILE A 73 8.78 7.65 -11.12
C ILE A 73 10.00 8.53 -11.38
N GLU A 74 10.03 9.74 -10.83
CA GLU A 74 11.15 10.68 -10.95
C GLU A 74 12.45 10.12 -10.34
N GLU A 75 12.36 9.52 -9.15
CA GLU A 75 13.52 8.99 -8.41
C GLU A 75 13.98 7.61 -8.94
N THR A 76 13.18 6.94 -9.78
CA THR A 76 13.49 5.61 -10.32
C THR A 76 13.44 5.57 -11.85
N PRO A 77 14.33 6.28 -12.57
CA PRO A 77 14.29 6.34 -14.03
C PRO A 77 14.46 4.98 -14.70
N GLN A 78 15.00 3.99 -14.01
CA GLN A 78 15.11 2.61 -14.49
C GLN A 78 13.78 1.82 -14.35
N GLY A 79 12.80 2.37 -13.62
CA GLY A 79 11.52 1.74 -13.36
C GLY A 79 11.46 0.95 -12.03
N ILE A 80 10.27 0.44 -11.75
CA ILE A 80 10.01 -0.38 -10.56
C ILE A 80 9.90 -1.87 -10.93
N HIS A 81 10.15 -2.76 -9.97
CA HIS A 81 10.10 -4.21 -10.17
C HIS A 81 8.84 -4.82 -9.56
N CYS A 82 8.35 -4.24 -8.46
CA CYS A 82 7.17 -4.76 -7.77
C CYS A 82 6.38 -3.63 -7.10
N LEU A 83 5.06 -3.65 -7.27
CA LEU A 83 4.10 -2.88 -6.50
C LEU A 83 3.36 -3.81 -5.53
N ILE A 84 3.42 -3.53 -4.23
CA ILE A 84 2.73 -4.30 -3.20
C ILE A 84 1.62 -3.44 -2.57
N ASN A 85 0.39 -3.74 -2.93
CA ASN A 85 -0.80 -3.14 -2.36
C ASN A 85 -1.17 -3.88 -1.06
N ASN A 86 -0.61 -3.43 0.06
CA ASN A 86 -0.79 -4.02 1.37
C ASN A 86 -1.77 -3.24 2.25
N ALA A 87 -1.84 -1.91 2.12
CA ALA A 87 -2.66 -1.09 3.00
C ALA A 87 -4.14 -1.47 2.95
N CYS A 88 -4.71 -1.63 4.12
CA CYS A 88 -6.15 -1.78 4.33
C CYS A 88 -6.47 -1.49 5.80
N LEU A 89 -7.72 -1.21 6.10
CA LEU A 89 -8.18 -0.94 7.46
C LEU A 89 -9.62 -1.42 7.67
N MET A 90 -10.03 -1.49 8.94
CA MET A 90 -11.41 -1.75 9.35
C MET A 90 -12.00 -0.49 10.00
N LYS A 91 -13.26 -0.21 9.73
CA LYS A 91 -14.05 0.89 10.30
C LYS A 91 -15.33 0.39 10.97
N GLY A 92 -15.36 -0.89 11.39
CA GLY A 92 -16.56 -1.54 11.87
C GLY A 92 -17.49 -2.00 10.75
N GLY A 93 -18.73 -2.30 11.11
CA GLY A 93 -19.74 -2.79 10.19
C GLY A 93 -21.15 -2.30 10.54
N VAL A 94 -22.14 -3.02 10.05
CA VAL A 94 -23.58 -2.63 10.17
C VAL A 94 -24.03 -2.55 11.61
N LEU A 95 -23.58 -3.46 12.49
CA LEU A 95 -23.98 -3.50 13.89
C LEU A 95 -23.23 -2.49 14.75
N SER A 96 -21.98 -2.16 14.41
CA SER A 96 -21.14 -1.19 15.14
C SER A 96 -21.27 0.25 14.64
N GLY A 97 -22.21 0.51 13.71
CA GLY A 97 -22.51 1.86 13.24
C GLY A 97 -21.51 2.43 12.24
N CYS A 98 -20.89 1.57 11.41
CA CYS A 98 -20.08 2.03 10.28
C CYS A 98 -20.92 2.96 9.37
N SER A 99 -20.49 4.21 9.25
CA SER A 99 -21.16 5.17 8.39
C SER A 99 -20.95 4.85 6.91
N TYR A 100 -21.80 5.43 6.06
CA TYR A 100 -21.63 5.33 4.59
C TYR A 100 -20.25 5.87 4.16
N ASP A 101 -19.81 6.98 4.76
CA ASP A 101 -18.51 7.56 4.46
C ASP A 101 -17.35 6.69 4.94
N ASP A 102 -17.47 6.04 6.11
CA ASP A 102 -16.48 5.06 6.56
C ASP A 102 -16.42 3.85 5.63
N PHE A 103 -17.58 3.35 5.17
CA PHE A 103 -17.62 2.28 4.19
C PHE A 103 -16.88 2.68 2.90
N LEU A 104 -17.20 3.86 2.34
CA LEU A 104 -16.54 4.38 1.14
C LEU A 104 -15.05 4.61 1.35
N TYR A 105 -14.65 5.09 2.52
CA TYR A 105 -13.24 5.29 2.85
C TYR A 105 -12.47 3.95 2.80
N VAL A 106 -13.01 2.88 3.38
CA VAL A 106 -12.41 1.55 3.31
C VAL A 106 -12.30 1.06 1.85
N GLN A 107 -13.31 1.32 0.99
CA GLN A 107 -13.22 0.97 -0.43
C GLN A 107 -12.15 1.80 -1.17
N ARG A 108 -12.01 3.09 -0.86
CA ARG A 108 -10.95 3.93 -1.44
C ARG A 108 -9.58 3.38 -1.12
N VAL A 109 -9.32 3.03 0.14
CA VAL A 109 -8.03 2.46 0.57
C VAL A 109 -7.80 1.06 0.00
N GLY A 110 -8.81 0.17 0.08
CA GLY A 110 -8.64 -1.26 -0.20
C GLY A 110 -8.81 -1.67 -1.66
N VAL A 111 -9.43 -0.82 -2.50
CA VAL A 111 -9.73 -1.14 -3.91
C VAL A 111 -9.30 -0.01 -4.85
N ALA A 112 -9.77 1.22 -4.61
CA ALA A 112 -9.51 2.32 -5.55
C ALA A 112 -8.02 2.72 -5.58
N ALA A 113 -7.35 2.77 -4.44
CA ALA A 113 -5.93 3.07 -4.37
C ALA A 113 -5.06 2.02 -5.10
N PRO A 114 -5.22 0.70 -4.87
CA PRO A 114 -4.55 -0.33 -5.67
C PRO A 114 -4.79 -0.20 -7.17
N TYR A 115 -6.04 0.05 -7.59
CA TYR A 115 -6.35 0.29 -9.00
C TYR A 115 -5.59 1.48 -9.56
N LEU A 116 -5.63 2.63 -8.85
CA LEU A 116 -4.98 3.85 -9.33
C LEU A 116 -3.45 3.71 -9.37
N LEU A 117 -2.83 3.14 -8.34
CA LEU A 117 -1.37 2.91 -8.35
C LEU A 117 -0.96 1.94 -9.46
N SER A 118 -1.73 0.87 -9.68
CA SER A 118 -1.48 -0.05 -10.79
C SER A 118 -1.54 0.67 -12.14
N LYS A 119 -2.52 1.57 -12.34
CA LYS A 119 -2.65 2.41 -13.52
C LYS A 119 -1.47 3.39 -13.68
N LEU A 120 -1.06 4.06 -12.60
CA LEU A 120 0.03 5.05 -12.64
C LEU A 120 1.39 4.41 -12.95
N PHE A 121 1.63 3.19 -12.45
CA PHE A 121 2.89 2.48 -12.67
C PHE A 121 2.90 1.55 -13.90
N MET A 122 1.78 1.36 -14.61
CA MET A 122 1.68 0.32 -15.65
C MET A 122 2.74 0.42 -16.75
N HIS A 123 3.24 1.62 -17.05
CA HIS A 123 4.31 1.85 -18.05
C HIS A 123 5.68 2.10 -17.42
N HIS A 124 5.81 1.89 -16.12
CA HIS A 124 7.03 2.17 -15.35
C HIS A 124 7.66 0.90 -14.75
N PHE A 125 7.21 -0.28 -15.15
CA PHE A 125 7.81 -1.54 -14.70
C PHE A 125 9.06 -1.89 -15.53
N VAL A 126 10.08 -2.45 -14.84
CA VAL A 126 11.27 -3.01 -15.50
C VAL A 126 10.93 -4.41 -16.03
N GLY A 127 11.02 -4.58 -17.33
CA GLY A 127 10.75 -5.87 -17.97
C GLY A 127 9.35 -6.41 -17.62
N VAL A 128 9.29 -7.63 -17.10
CA VAL A 128 8.06 -8.23 -16.57
C VAL A 128 7.96 -7.87 -15.08
N GLY A 129 7.27 -6.78 -14.78
CA GLY A 129 7.02 -6.36 -13.41
C GLY A 129 5.95 -7.19 -12.70
N SER A 130 5.81 -7.00 -11.40
CA SER A 130 4.83 -7.69 -10.58
C SER A 130 3.96 -6.73 -9.79
N ILE A 131 2.66 -7.01 -9.73
CA ILE A 131 1.73 -6.35 -8.80
C ILE A 131 1.23 -7.42 -7.83
N VAL A 132 1.41 -7.16 -6.54
CA VAL A 132 0.96 -8.05 -5.46
C VAL A 132 -0.14 -7.33 -4.67
N ASN A 133 -1.34 -7.90 -4.68
CA ASN A 133 -2.46 -7.40 -3.91
C ASN A 133 -2.69 -8.28 -2.68
N LEU A 134 -2.58 -7.72 -1.47
CA LEU A 134 -2.85 -8.46 -0.24
C LEU A 134 -4.35 -8.58 0.00
N SER A 135 -4.90 -9.74 -0.32
CA SER A 135 -6.29 -10.08 -0.01
C SER A 135 -6.43 -10.69 1.41
N SER A 136 -7.50 -11.36 1.67
CA SER A 136 -7.81 -12.01 2.95
C SER A 136 -8.79 -13.16 2.71
N THR A 137 -8.86 -14.11 3.64
CA THR A 137 -9.96 -15.08 3.72
C THR A 137 -11.33 -14.41 3.85
N ARG A 138 -11.35 -13.13 4.30
CA ARG A 138 -12.56 -12.30 4.33
C ARG A 138 -13.14 -12.01 2.96
N ALA A 139 -12.38 -12.13 1.89
CA ALA A 139 -12.91 -12.02 0.53
C ALA A 139 -13.97 -13.10 0.21
N PHE A 140 -13.92 -14.22 0.92
CA PHE A 140 -14.79 -15.39 0.69
C PHE A 140 -15.71 -15.70 1.87
N GLN A 141 -15.37 -15.20 3.06
CA GLN A 141 -16.12 -15.49 4.30
C GLN A 141 -16.14 -14.28 5.21
N SER A 142 -17.27 -13.58 5.25
CA SER A 142 -17.47 -12.44 6.14
C SER A 142 -17.57 -12.85 7.61
N GLN A 143 -17.32 -11.91 8.51
CA GLN A 143 -17.68 -11.98 9.93
C GLN A 143 -18.54 -10.75 10.26
N SER A 144 -19.28 -10.86 11.35
CA SER A 144 -20.06 -9.75 11.88
C SER A 144 -19.18 -8.50 12.00
N ASP A 145 -19.72 -7.34 11.65
CA ASP A 145 -19.06 -6.04 11.75
C ASP A 145 -17.76 -5.86 10.93
N THR A 146 -17.61 -6.63 9.86
CA THR A 146 -16.46 -6.49 8.94
C THR A 146 -16.87 -6.22 7.50
N GLU A 147 -18.12 -5.80 7.25
CA GLU A 147 -18.70 -5.72 5.92
C GLU A 147 -17.90 -4.80 4.99
N ALA A 148 -17.48 -3.62 5.46
CA ALA A 148 -16.67 -2.70 4.67
C ALA A 148 -15.31 -3.32 4.28
N TYR A 149 -14.64 -3.96 5.23
CA TYR A 149 -13.38 -4.66 5.00
C TYR A 149 -13.54 -5.88 4.08
N THR A 150 -14.59 -6.67 4.31
CA THR A 150 -14.93 -7.84 3.49
C THR A 150 -15.20 -7.43 2.04
N ALA A 151 -16.00 -6.36 1.84
CA ALA A 151 -16.26 -5.82 0.51
C ALA A 151 -14.96 -5.36 -0.19
N ALA A 152 -14.07 -4.68 0.53
CA ALA A 152 -12.78 -4.26 -0.02
C ALA A 152 -11.89 -5.46 -0.37
N LYS A 153 -11.84 -6.49 0.49
CA LYS A 153 -11.04 -7.71 0.21
C LYS A 153 -11.63 -8.57 -0.90
N GLY A 154 -12.95 -8.61 -1.04
CA GLY A 154 -13.63 -9.17 -2.22
C GLY A 154 -13.30 -8.38 -3.49
N GLY A 155 -13.40 -7.05 -3.42
CA GLY A 155 -13.08 -6.15 -4.51
C GLY A 155 -11.64 -6.28 -5.01
N ILE A 156 -10.65 -6.27 -4.10
CA ILE A 156 -9.24 -6.43 -4.51
C ILE A 156 -8.95 -7.82 -5.07
N THR A 157 -9.63 -8.87 -4.58
CA THR A 157 -9.50 -10.23 -5.13
C THR A 157 -10.04 -10.29 -6.56
N ALA A 158 -11.19 -9.63 -6.83
CA ALA A 158 -11.76 -9.56 -8.18
C ALA A 158 -10.97 -8.67 -9.14
N LEU A 159 -10.22 -7.67 -8.61
CA LEU A 159 -9.37 -6.79 -9.39
C LEU A 159 -8.06 -7.48 -9.83
N THR A 160 -7.63 -8.53 -9.13
CA THR A 160 -6.38 -9.26 -9.39
C THR A 160 -6.54 -10.30 -10.50
#